data_b2e45c3548f2ce80761421ec0cf4a9a1
#
_entry.id   b2e45c3548f2ce80761421ec0cf4a9a1
#
_cell.length_a   1.000
_cell.length_b   1.000
_cell.length_c   1.000
_cell.angle_alpha   90.00
_cell.angle_beta   90.00
_cell.angle_gamma   90.00
#
_symmetry.space_group_name_H-M   'P 1'
#
loop_
_entity.id
_entity.type
_entity.pdbx_description
1 polymer ?
#
loop_
_entity_poly.entity_id
_entity_poly.type
_entity_poly.pdbx_seq_one_letter_code
_entity_poly.pdbx_strand_id
1 'polypeptide(L)'
;RVRKYLEGKPMPVDEMITRNMNLCVVDTEKVTILKHPWSKIINMCDVDELINYDIQQQILLMKKEIGFEYVRIYNLFKQDMYEEMEDGTENYNFSRIDRGLDFLIENHLKPFVELAFKPISVNYTINLSARDMYNEIIFKNSESYQRIIEKFAAHIAKRYGMEEIEKWYFELWKDDRWNMLEEDGPYFSYFECSYNALKNISPKIKVGGAGFALGYDNFHYGQLLGNWKKRNIQPDFISVYAYSYLLQQQNGVYFGRRSIDNSFIKNQLELF
;
A
#
# COMPACT_ATOMS: atom_id res chain seq x y z
N ARG A 1 33.69 3.54 14.99
CA ARG A 1 33.83 2.43 14.00
C ARG A 1 33.79 2.95 12.56
N VAL A 2 32.93 3.85 12.21
CA VAL A 2 32.82 4.47 10.85
C VAL A 2 34.09 5.26 10.49
N ARG A 3 34.68 5.99 11.44
CA ARG A 3 35.91 6.76 11.23
C ARG A 3 37.13 5.90 10.82
N LYS A 4 37.27 4.69 11.39
CA LYS A 4 38.34 3.75 11.01
C LYS A 4 38.18 3.23 9.59
N TYR A 5 36.96 3.13 9.07
CA TYR A 5 36.68 2.73 7.68
C TYR A 5 37.07 3.83 6.67
N LEU A 6 36.90 5.10 7.06
CA LEU A 6 37.23 6.25 6.22
C LEU A 6 38.73 6.58 6.20
N GLU A 7 39.51 6.07 7.17
CA GLU A 7 40.96 6.29 7.27
C GLU A 7 41.78 5.30 6.40
N GLY A 8 41.13 4.44 5.61
CA GLY A 8 41.79 3.61 4.60
C GLY A 8 42.83 2.61 5.10
N LYS A 9 42.86 2.29 6.39
CA LYS A 9 43.72 1.23 6.93
C LYS A 9 43.01 -0.12 6.71
N PRO A 10 43.62 -1.06 5.94
CA PRO A 10 43.08 -2.38 5.80
C PRO A 10 43.02 -3.06 7.18
N MET A 11 41.88 -3.66 7.49
CA MET A 11 41.78 -4.53 8.68
C MET A 11 42.74 -5.71 8.51
N PRO A 12 43.48 -6.11 9.57
CA PRO A 12 44.30 -7.31 9.49
C PRO A 12 43.45 -8.50 9.05
N VAL A 13 43.95 -9.23 8.07
CA VAL A 13 43.26 -10.38 7.49
C VAL A 13 42.91 -11.45 8.55
N ASP A 14 43.71 -11.54 9.60
CA ASP A 14 43.53 -12.50 10.69
C ASP A 14 42.30 -12.17 11.58
N GLU A 15 41.86 -10.91 11.68
CA GLU A 15 40.61 -10.59 12.38
C GLU A 15 39.34 -10.86 11.56
N MET A 16 39.48 -11.02 10.23
CA MET A 16 38.35 -11.40 9.37
C MET A 16 38.10 -12.91 9.38
N ILE A 17 39.12 -13.73 9.65
CA ILE A 17 39.04 -15.19 9.55
C ILE A 17 38.41 -15.84 10.79
N THR A 18 38.39 -15.17 11.94
CA THR A 18 37.81 -15.69 13.19
C THR A 18 36.32 -15.46 13.39
N ARG A 19 35.64 -14.78 12.47
CA ARG A 19 34.18 -14.74 12.50
C ARG A 19 33.63 -15.89 11.68
N ASN A 20 32.98 -16.85 12.34
CA ASN A 20 32.21 -17.94 11.75
C ASN A 20 31.79 -17.67 10.32
N MET A 21 32.64 -18.06 9.37
CA MET A 21 32.23 -18.09 7.98
C MET A 21 31.29 -19.29 7.87
N ASN A 22 30.00 -19.05 7.82
CA ASN A 22 29.06 -20.05 7.36
C ASN A 22 29.45 -20.36 5.91
N LEU A 23 30.10 -21.50 5.69
CA LEU A 23 30.43 -21.97 4.36
C LEU A 23 29.08 -22.26 3.66
N CYS A 24 28.71 -21.41 2.71
CA CYS A 24 27.58 -21.69 1.86
C CYS A 24 28.06 -22.54 0.68
N VAL A 25 27.67 -23.80 0.66
CA VAL A 25 27.93 -24.69 -0.48
C VAL A 25 26.74 -24.54 -1.43
N VAL A 26 27.00 -23.99 -2.62
CA VAL A 26 26.00 -23.91 -3.68
C VAL A 26 26.15 -25.16 -4.57
N ASP A 27 25.15 -26.03 -4.55
CA ASP A 27 25.06 -27.17 -5.44
C ASP A 27 24.33 -26.74 -6.73
N THR A 28 25.06 -26.54 -7.78
CA THR A 28 24.54 -26.07 -9.08
C THR A 28 23.79 -27.15 -9.86
N GLU A 29 23.86 -28.42 -9.42
CA GLU A 29 23.13 -29.53 -10.05
C GLU A 29 21.70 -29.66 -9.48
N LYS A 30 21.45 -29.09 -8.32
CA LYS A 30 20.12 -29.04 -7.70
C LYS A 30 19.46 -27.71 -7.94
N VAL A 31 18.80 -27.56 -9.08
CA VAL A 31 18.05 -26.35 -9.42
C VAL A 31 16.59 -26.53 -9.07
N THR A 32 16.10 -25.69 -8.17
CA THR A 32 14.65 -25.53 -7.91
C THR A 32 14.18 -24.21 -8.51
N ILE A 33 13.12 -24.25 -9.29
CA ILE A 33 12.49 -23.02 -9.78
C ILE A 33 11.85 -22.31 -8.59
N LEU A 34 12.44 -21.20 -8.18
CA LEU A 34 11.86 -20.33 -7.17
C LEU A 34 10.67 -19.58 -7.80
N LYS A 35 9.47 -19.84 -7.26
CA LYS A 35 8.34 -18.94 -7.52
C LYS A 35 8.61 -17.65 -6.75
N HIS A 36 8.58 -16.51 -7.44
CA HIS A 36 8.82 -15.18 -6.86
C HIS A 36 7.49 -14.43 -6.59
N PRO A 37 6.65 -14.85 -5.63
CA PRO A 37 5.37 -14.19 -5.38
C PRO A 37 5.53 -12.74 -4.94
N TRP A 38 6.66 -12.39 -4.33
CA TRP A 38 7.01 -11.02 -3.92
C TRP A 38 7.32 -10.08 -5.08
N SER A 39 7.62 -10.60 -6.27
CA SER A 39 7.88 -9.78 -7.46
C SER A 39 6.61 -9.40 -8.22
N LYS A 40 5.43 -9.75 -7.73
CA LYS A 40 4.18 -9.52 -8.46
C LYS A 40 3.69 -8.08 -8.34
N ILE A 41 3.83 -7.48 -7.17
CA ILE A 41 3.33 -6.14 -6.86
C ILE A 41 4.47 -5.29 -6.31
N ILE A 42 4.63 -4.09 -6.84
CA ILE A 42 5.52 -3.09 -6.25
C ILE A 42 4.68 -1.97 -5.61
N ASN A 43 5.04 -1.59 -4.38
CA ASN A 43 4.46 -0.44 -3.71
C ASN A 43 5.31 0.79 -4.04
N MET A 44 4.77 1.70 -4.84
CA MET A 44 5.58 2.78 -5.38
C MET A 44 5.34 4.11 -4.67
N CYS A 45 4.31 4.86 -5.08
CA CYS A 45 4.30 6.29 -4.83
C CYS A 45 2.90 6.87 -4.78
N ASP A 46 2.85 8.12 -4.36
CA ASP A 46 1.72 9.01 -4.56
C ASP A 46 1.38 9.11 -6.07
N VAL A 47 0.10 9.18 -6.40
CA VAL A 47 -0.36 9.26 -7.79
C VAL A 47 0.26 10.44 -8.56
N ASP A 48 0.53 11.55 -7.89
CA ASP A 48 1.16 12.72 -8.51
C ASP A 48 2.62 12.48 -8.89
N GLU A 49 3.30 11.56 -8.23
CA GLU A 49 4.67 11.21 -8.56
C GLU A 49 4.75 10.35 -9.83
N LEU A 50 3.68 9.64 -10.19
CA LEU A 50 3.62 8.86 -11.43
C LEU A 50 3.72 9.71 -12.70
N ILE A 51 3.45 11.01 -12.62
CA ILE A 51 3.62 11.90 -13.77
C ILE A 51 5.06 12.36 -13.99
N ASN A 52 5.96 12.09 -13.02
CA ASN A 52 7.37 12.46 -13.10
C ASN A 52 8.14 11.48 -14.00
N TYR A 53 8.85 12.01 -14.97
CA TYR A 53 9.63 11.19 -15.91
C TYR A 53 10.61 10.25 -15.22
N ASP A 54 11.35 10.73 -14.20
CA ASP A 54 12.35 9.93 -13.50
C ASP A 54 11.72 8.73 -12.79
N ILE A 55 10.56 8.94 -12.16
CA ILE A 55 9.79 7.86 -11.52
C ILE A 55 9.30 6.85 -12.55
N GLN A 56 8.80 7.33 -13.68
CA GLN A 56 8.36 6.48 -14.79
C GLN A 56 9.52 5.60 -15.30
N GLN A 57 10.71 6.18 -15.50
CA GLN A 57 11.87 5.42 -15.95
C GLN A 57 12.31 4.38 -14.91
N GLN A 58 12.26 4.70 -13.62
CA GLN A 58 12.56 3.74 -12.55
C GLN A 58 11.54 2.58 -12.55
N ILE A 59 10.26 2.87 -12.72
CA ILE A 59 9.21 1.85 -12.80
C ILE A 59 9.47 0.90 -14.00
N LEU A 60 9.78 1.45 -15.15
CA LEU A 60 10.06 0.66 -16.36
C LEU A 60 11.31 -0.21 -16.20
N LEU A 61 12.36 0.34 -15.58
CA LEU A 61 13.57 -0.41 -15.29
C LEU A 61 13.27 -1.56 -14.33
N MET A 62 12.58 -1.30 -13.24
CA MET A 62 12.21 -2.32 -12.26
C MET A 62 11.27 -3.37 -12.86
N LYS A 63 10.31 -2.97 -13.72
CA LYS A 63 9.48 -3.93 -14.46
C LYS A 63 10.34 -4.87 -15.30
N LYS A 64 11.32 -4.32 -16.03
CA LYS A 64 12.22 -5.10 -16.89
C LYS A 64 13.08 -6.07 -16.09
N GLU A 65 13.66 -5.61 -14.97
CA GLU A 65 14.65 -6.38 -14.20
C GLU A 65 13.99 -7.35 -13.19
N ILE A 66 12.82 -7.00 -12.63
CA ILE A 66 12.14 -7.77 -11.59
C ILE A 66 10.93 -8.51 -12.13
N GLY A 67 10.24 -7.94 -13.14
CA GLY A 67 9.08 -8.55 -13.78
C GLY A 67 7.75 -8.39 -13.03
N PHE A 68 7.58 -7.36 -12.21
CA PHE A 68 6.30 -7.14 -11.52
C PHE A 68 5.18 -6.74 -12.51
N GLU A 69 3.96 -7.07 -12.11
CA GLU A 69 2.76 -6.85 -12.92
C GLU A 69 1.92 -5.67 -12.41
N TYR A 70 1.94 -5.43 -11.10
CA TYR A 70 1.09 -4.43 -10.45
C TYR A 70 1.92 -3.33 -9.81
N VAL A 71 1.40 -2.11 -9.90
CA VAL A 71 1.94 -0.94 -9.21
C VAL A 71 0.90 -0.45 -8.21
N ARG A 72 1.23 -0.53 -6.92
CA ARG A 72 0.37 0.00 -5.86
C ARG A 72 0.62 1.50 -5.71
N ILE A 73 -0.45 2.27 -5.86
CA ILE A 73 -0.49 3.73 -5.80
C ILE A 73 -1.45 4.19 -4.71
N TYR A 74 -1.20 5.35 -4.15
CA TYR A 74 -1.95 5.91 -3.03
C TYR A 74 -2.15 7.42 -3.15
N ASN A 75 -2.92 8.01 -2.23
CA ASN A 75 -3.23 9.44 -2.17
C ASN A 75 -3.88 9.97 -3.46
N LEU A 76 -4.88 9.25 -3.98
CA LEU A 76 -5.52 9.60 -5.23
C LEU A 76 -6.32 10.89 -5.14
N PHE A 77 -7.05 11.09 -4.04
CA PHE A 77 -8.04 12.15 -3.92
C PHE A 77 -7.47 13.36 -3.19
N LYS A 78 -7.17 14.41 -3.93
CA LYS A 78 -6.62 15.66 -3.41
C LYS A 78 -7.62 16.80 -3.53
N GLN A 79 -7.49 17.79 -2.66
CA GLN A 79 -8.43 18.91 -2.54
C GLN A 79 -8.59 19.71 -3.86
N ASP A 80 -7.54 19.82 -4.65
CA ASP A 80 -7.55 20.53 -5.94
C ASP A 80 -8.28 19.76 -7.07
N MET A 81 -8.72 18.55 -6.79
CA MET A 81 -9.55 17.75 -7.69
C MET A 81 -11.05 17.89 -7.44
N TYR A 82 -11.41 18.58 -6.37
CA TYR A 82 -12.77 18.72 -5.90
C TYR A 82 -13.18 20.18 -5.80
N GLU A 83 -14.34 20.49 -6.36
CA GLU A 83 -14.96 21.81 -6.30
C GLU A 83 -16.43 21.64 -5.97
N GLU A 84 -16.88 22.26 -4.87
CA GLU A 84 -18.30 22.37 -4.55
C GLU A 84 -18.82 23.67 -5.13
N MET A 85 -19.77 23.57 -6.04
CA MET A 85 -20.40 24.72 -6.70
C MET A 85 -21.39 25.40 -5.76
N GLU A 86 -21.74 26.68 -6.05
CA GLU A 86 -22.69 27.46 -5.25
C GLU A 86 -24.08 26.82 -5.14
N ASP A 87 -24.47 26.03 -6.14
CA ASP A 87 -25.75 25.29 -6.16
C ASP A 87 -25.68 23.94 -5.42
N GLY A 88 -24.55 23.64 -4.77
CA GLY A 88 -24.31 22.39 -4.04
C GLY A 88 -23.95 21.19 -4.95
N THR A 89 -23.76 21.41 -6.25
CA THR A 89 -23.23 20.36 -7.12
C THR A 89 -21.73 20.20 -6.90
N GLU A 90 -21.27 18.95 -7.01
CA GLU A 90 -19.86 18.60 -6.83
C GLU A 90 -19.22 18.33 -8.19
N ASN A 91 -18.10 18.96 -8.46
CA ASN A 91 -17.29 18.75 -9.64
C ASN A 91 -15.95 18.09 -9.28
N TYR A 92 -15.55 17.11 -10.08
CA TYR A 92 -14.33 16.33 -9.85
C TYR A 92 -13.46 16.34 -11.10
N ASN A 93 -12.19 16.69 -10.93
CA ASN A 93 -11.19 16.67 -11.98
C ASN A 93 -10.18 15.53 -11.76
N PHE A 94 -10.35 14.43 -12.47
CA PHE A 94 -9.47 13.26 -12.39
C PHE A 94 -8.28 13.29 -13.36
N SER A 95 -8.05 14.39 -14.08
CA SER A 95 -7.02 14.47 -15.14
C SER A 95 -5.60 14.14 -14.63
N ARG A 96 -5.31 14.41 -13.37
CA ARG A 96 -4.02 14.10 -12.75
C ARG A 96 -3.87 12.60 -12.50
N ILE A 97 -4.92 11.96 -11.98
CA ILE A 97 -4.99 10.51 -11.82
C ILE A 97 -4.89 9.83 -13.18
N ASP A 98 -5.63 10.32 -14.19
CA ASP A 98 -5.62 9.77 -15.53
C ASP A 98 -4.22 9.70 -16.11
N ARG A 99 -3.42 10.75 -15.98
CA ARG A 99 -2.04 10.77 -16.50
C ARG A 99 -1.16 9.68 -15.89
N GLY A 100 -1.32 9.43 -14.59
CA GLY A 100 -0.60 8.34 -13.90
C GLY A 100 -1.10 6.97 -14.35
N LEU A 101 -2.41 6.79 -14.41
CA LEU A 101 -3.02 5.52 -14.82
C LEU A 101 -2.76 5.21 -16.30
N ASP A 102 -2.83 6.21 -17.19
CA ASP A 102 -2.51 6.06 -18.62
C ASP A 102 -1.09 5.51 -18.80
N PHE A 103 -0.10 6.09 -18.07
CA PHE A 103 1.26 5.59 -18.10
C PHE A 103 1.36 4.10 -17.70
N LEU A 104 0.66 3.69 -16.64
CA LEU A 104 0.71 2.29 -16.22
C LEU A 104 0.12 1.37 -17.29
N ILE A 105 -1.05 1.73 -17.83
CA ILE A 105 -1.78 0.90 -18.80
C ILE A 105 -1.03 0.82 -20.13
N GLU A 106 -0.53 1.94 -20.63
CA GLU A 106 0.27 1.98 -21.86
C GLU A 106 1.53 1.11 -21.75
N ASN A 107 2.05 0.95 -20.56
CA ASN A 107 3.20 0.09 -20.29
C ASN A 107 2.82 -1.30 -19.78
N HIS A 108 1.58 -1.75 -19.98
CA HIS A 108 1.11 -3.08 -19.56
C HIS A 108 1.35 -3.38 -18.08
N LEU A 109 1.18 -2.37 -17.22
CA LEU A 109 1.19 -2.47 -15.77
C LEU A 109 -0.24 -2.31 -15.27
N LYS A 110 -0.60 -3.07 -14.25
CA LYS A 110 -1.93 -3.05 -13.67
C LYS A 110 -1.93 -2.18 -12.41
N PRO A 111 -2.86 -1.25 -12.28
CA PRO A 111 -3.02 -0.50 -11.04
C PRO A 111 -3.47 -1.38 -9.87
N PHE A 112 -2.85 -1.15 -8.72
CA PHE A 112 -3.34 -1.54 -7.41
C PHE A 112 -3.63 -0.25 -6.65
N VAL A 113 -4.90 0.09 -6.54
CA VAL A 113 -5.36 1.43 -6.15
C VAL A 113 -5.73 1.46 -4.68
N GLU A 114 -5.02 2.24 -3.88
CA GLU A 114 -5.38 2.54 -2.50
C GLU A 114 -6.36 3.71 -2.45
N LEU A 115 -7.56 3.47 -1.94
CA LEU A 115 -8.68 4.41 -1.94
C LEU A 115 -8.68 5.36 -0.73
N ALA A 116 -7.94 5.03 0.32
CA ALA A 116 -7.80 5.86 1.50
C ALA A 116 -6.51 6.67 1.46
N PHE A 117 -6.44 7.68 2.32
CA PHE A 117 -5.18 8.40 2.55
C PHE A 117 -4.28 7.61 3.49
N LYS A 118 -2.97 7.66 3.26
CA LYS A 118 -2.03 7.14 4.24
C LYS A 118 -2.06 8.00 5.49
N PRO A 119 -2.09 7.39 6.68
CA PRO A 119 -2.03 8.14 7.92
C PRO A 119 -0.81 9.07 7.95
N ILE A 120 -1.00 10.27 8.48
CA ILE A 120 0.06 11.26 8.66
C ILE A 120 1.28 10.67 9.39
N SER A 121 1.06 9.77 10.35
CA SER A 121 2.12 9.08 11.09
C SER A 121 3.05 8.24 10.21
N VAL A 122 2.56 7.66 9.13
CA VAL A 122 3.38 6.92 8.16
C VAL A 122 4.20 7.87 7.31
N ASN A 123 3.64 9.03 7.03
CA ASN A 123 4.25 10.05 6.19
C ASN A 123 5.40 10.76 6.91
N TYR A 124 5.34 10.98 8.22
CA TYR A 124 6.41 11.63 9.00
C TYR A 124 7.76 10.89 8.98
N THR A 125 7.75 9.61 8.72
CA THR A 125 8.99 8.80 8.69
C THR A 125 9.73 8.81 7.36
N ILE A 126 9.15 9.38 6.29
CA ILE A 126 9.65 9.24 4.90
C ILE A 126 9.93 10.58 4.20
N ASN A 127 10.24 11.64 4.88
CA ASN A 127 10.60 12.94 4.27
C ASN A 127 9.48 13.68 3.53
N LEU A 128 8.40 13.96 4.20
CA LEU A 128 7.38 14.75 3.55
C LEU A 128 7.55 16.23 3.86
N SER A 129 7.58 17.02 2.81
CA SER A 129 7.36 18.44 2.95
C SER A 129 5.99 18.65 3.60
N ALA A 130 5.90 19.55 4.56
CA ALA A 130 4.64 19.91 5.23
C ALA A 130 3.53 20.32 4.24
N ARG A 131 3.88 20.52 2.98
CA ARG A 131 2.99 20.89 1.88
C ARG A 131 2.04 19.78 1.46
N ASP A 132 2.49 18.52 1.52
CA ASP A 132 1.68 17.38 1.06
C ASP A 132 0.64 16.93 2.10
N MET A 133 0.82 17.35 3.36
CA MET A 133 -0.05 16.98 4.47
C MET A 133 -1.43 17.65 4.45
N TYR A 134 -1.58 18.77 3.74
CA TYR A 134 -2.79 19.60 3.78
C TYR A 134 -3.63 19.53 2.51
N ASN A 135 -3.27 18.68 1.56
CA ASN A 135 -3.95 18.63 0.26
C ASN A 135 -4.96 17.48 0.15
N GLU A 136 -5.29 16.84 1.26
CA GLU A 136 -6.29 15.78 1.31
C GLU A 136 -7.70 16.34 1.27
N ILE A 137 -8.60 15.67 0.56
CA ILE A 137 -10.04 15.90 0.73
C ILE A 137 -10.46 15.35 2.08
N ILE A 138 -10.94 16.23 2.95
CA ILE A 138 -11.52 15.83 4.23
C ILE A 138 -12.98 15.51 4.00
N PHE A 139 -13.34 14.25 4.05
CA PHE A 139 -14.72 13.82 3.92
C PHE A 139 -15.48 14.11 5.21
N LYS A 140 -16.61 14.80 5.08
CA LYS A 140 -17.49 15.15 6.22
C LYS A 140 -18.13 13.88 6.82
N ASN A 141 -18.44 12.91 5.97
CA ASN A 141 -19.10 11.65 6.32
C ASN A 141 -18.85 10.59 5.23
N SER A 142 -19.37 9.39 5.43
CA SER A 142 -19.27 8.29 4.48
C SER A 142 -20.01 8.58 3.17
N GLU A 143 -21.07 9.36 3.19
CA GLU A 143 -21.85 9.71 1.99
C GLU A 143 -21.04 10.61 1.04
N SER A 144 -20.30 11.60 1.58
CA SER A 144 -19.43 12.45 0.75
C SER A 144 -18.28 11.65 0.15
N TYR A 145 -17.74 10.70 0.90
CA TYR A 145 -16.75 9.76 0.40
C TYR A 145 -17.34 8.84 -0.69
N GLN A 146 -18.54 8.32 -0.46
CA GLN A 146 -19.21 7.46 -1.45
C GLN A 146 -19.37 8.16 -2.80
N ARG A 147 -19.77 9.43 -2.80
CA ARG A 147 -19.94 10.19 -4.04
C ARG A 147 -18.67 10.28 -4.87
N ILE A 148 -17.52 10.54 -4.29
CA ILE A 148 -16.27 10.60 -5.05
C ILE A 148 -15.89 9.22 -5.58
N ILE A 149 -16.08 8.15 -4.79
CA ILE A 149 -15.79 6.79 -5.24
C ILE A 149 -16.70 6.38 -6.40
N GLU A 150 -17.99 6.68 -6.35
CA GLU A 150 -18.93 6.43 -7.43
C GLU A 150 -18.54 7.18 -8.72
N LYS A 151 -18.19 8.47 -8.59
CA LYS A 151 -17.74 9.28 -9.72
C LYS A 151 -16.42 8.76 -10.30
N PHE A 152 -15.47 8.40 -9.45
CA PHE A 152 -14.20 7.81 -9.87
C PHE A 152 -14.41 6.46 -10.56
N ALA A 153 -15.20 5.57 -9.98
CA ALA A 153 -15.50 4.26 -10.55
C ALA A 153 -16.15 4.37 -11.94
N ALA A 154 -17.15 5.26 -12.08
CA ALA A 154 -17.78 5.53 -13.37
C ALA A 154 -16.79 6.14 -14.39
N HIS A 155 -15.92 7.03 -13.92
CA HIS A 155 -14.91 7.67 -14.77
C HIS A 155 -13.90 6.66 -15.33
N ILE A 156 -13.30 5.83 -14.47
CA ILE A 156 -12.34 4.83 -14.95
C ILE A 156 -12.99 3.75 -15.81
N ALA A 157 -14.23 3.37 -15.52
CA ALA A 157 -14.99 2.42 -16.35
C ALA A 157 -15.23 2.98 -17.77
N LYS A 158 -15.57 4.28 -17.87
CA LYS A 158 -15.76 4.95 -19.13
C LYS A 158 -14.45 5.12 -19.90
N ARG A 159 -13.35 5.42 -19.22
CA ARG A 159 -12.05 5.72 -19.84
C ARG A 159 -11.32 4.46 -20.30
N TYR A 160 -11.22 3.46 -19.44
CA TYR A 160 -10.39 2.28 -19.66
C TYR A 160 -11.18 1.03 -20.09
N GLY A 161 -12.48 1.04 -19.90
CA GLY A 161 -13.35 -0.10 -20.19
C GLY A 161 -13.35 -1.14 -19.08
N MET A 162 -14.43 -1.95 -19.06
CA MET A 162 -14.69 -2.94 -18.01
C MET A 162 -13.62 -4.03 -17.94
N GLU A 163 -13.23 -4.56 -19.10
CA GLU A 163 -12.23 -5.64 -19.17
C GLU A 163 -10.88 -5.24 -18.60
N GLU A 164 -10.55 -3.96 -18.64
CA GLU A 164 -9.29 -3.46 -18.07
C GLU A 164 -9.40 -3.30 -16.57
N ILE A 165 -10.42 -2.61 -16.07
CA ILE A 165 -10.55 -2.31 -14.64
C ILE A 165 -10.85 -3.57 -13.80
N GLU A 166 -11.42 -4.63 -14.37
CA GLU A 166 -11.62 -5.92 -13.71
C GLU A 166 -10.29 -6.64 -13.37
N LYS A 167 -9.20 -6.22 -13.98
CA LYS A 167 -7.85 -6.74 -13.66
C LYS A 167 -7.22 -6.04 -12.46
N TRP A 168 -7.72 -4.86 -12.07
CA TRP A 168 -7.16 -4.05 -11.02
C TRP A 168 -7.57 -4.54 -9.64
N TYR A 169 -6.83 -4.06 -8.62
CA TYR A 169 -7.17 -4.21 -7.22
C TYR A 169 -7.50 -2.86 -6.63
N PHE A 170 -8.54 -2.80 -5.79
CA PHE A 170 -8.93 -1.60 -5.07
C PHE A 170 -8.88 -1.89 -3.58
N GLU A 171 -8.10 -1.15 -2.86
CA GLU A 171 -7.82 -1.37 -1.45
C GLU A 171 -8.30 -0.19 -0.62
N LEU A 172 -9.13 -0.46 0.37
CA LEU A 172 -9.34 0.50 1.44
C LEU A 172 -8.33 0.21 2.55
N TRP A 173 -7.26 1.02 2.59
CA TRP A 173 -6.27 0.96 3.65
C TRP A 173 -6.86 1.47 4.95
N LYS A 174 -6.34 1.00 6.11
CA LYS A 174 -6.70 1.55 7.41
C LYS A 174 -6.31 3.03 7.48
N ASP A 175 -7.15 3.80 8.08
CA ASP A 175 -6.84 5.16 8.52
C ASP A 175 -6.91 5.16 10.06
N ASP A 176 -5.97 5.81 10.73
CA ASP A 176 -5.95 5.87 12.20
C ASP A 176 -7.18 6.61 12.76
N ARG A 177 -7.84 7.41 11.93
CA ARG A 177 -9.12 8.08 12.22
C ARG A 177 -10.32 7.13 12.18
N TRP A 178 -10.19 5.98 11.52
CA TRP A 178 -11.24 5.01 11.30
C TRP A 178 -11.00 3.77 12.16
N ASN A 179 -11.69 3.70 13.29
CA ASN A 179 -11.53 2.57 14.17
C ASN A 179 -12.06 1.29 13.53
N MET A 180 -11.16 0.46 12.99
CA MET A 180 -11.51 -0.80 12.33
C MET A 180 -11.69 -1.97 13.31
N LEU A 181 -11.47 -1.72 14.61
CA LEU A 181 -11.65 -2.74 15.64
C LEU A 181 -13.08 -2.71 16.22
N GLU A 182 -13.76 -1.59 16.13
CA GLU A 182 -15.15 -1.48 16.51
C GLU A 182 -16.06 -2.07 15.43
N GLU A 183 -17.07 -2.85 15.85
CA GLU A 183 -18.01 -3.49 14.93
C GLU A 183 -18.73 -2.46 14.04
N ASP A 184 -19.13 -1.33 14.61
CA ASP A 184 -19.77 -0.22 13.91
C ASP A 184 -18.82 0.95 13.62
N GLY A 185 -17.50 0.66 13.59
CA GLY A 185 -16.48 1.67 13.35
C GLY A 185 -16.57 2.29 11.96
N PRO A 186 -16.14 3.55 11.81
CA PRO A 186 -16.19 4.26 10.52
C PRO A 186 -15.52 3.51 9.37
N TYR A 187 -14.47 2.72 9.63
CA TYR A 187 -13.78 1.95 8.62
C TYR A 187 -14.74 1.10 7.77
N PHE A 188 -15.68 0.40 8.42
CA PHE A 188 -16.60 -0.49 7.72
C PHE A 188 -17.60 0.28 6.85
N SER A 189 -18.07 1.43 7.31
CA SER A 189 -18.95 2.28 6.49
C SER A 189 -18.24 2.76 5.22
N TYR A 190 -16.98 3.20 5.31
CA TYR A 190 -16.17 3.58 4.17
C TYR A 190 -15.84 2.39 3.26
N PHE A 191 -15.58 1.21 3.85
CA PHE A 191 -15.36 -0.01 3.08
C PHE A 191 -16.61 -0.41 2.29
N GLU A 192 -17.78 -0.41 2.91
CA GLU A 192 -19.05 -0.72 2.27
C GLU A 192 -19.38 0.26 1.13
N CYS A 193 -19.13 1.56 1.33
CA CYS A 193 -19.27 2.56 0.28
C CYS A 193 -18.37 2.25 -0.92
N SER A 194 -17.09 1.97 -0.67
CA SER A 194 -16.13 1.61 -1.73
C SER A 194 -16.52 0.33 -2.45
N TYR A 195 -16.87 -0.69 -1.69
CA TYR A 195 -17.27 -1.99 -2.21
C TYR A 195 -18.50 -1.87 -3.12
N ASN A 196 -19.56 -1.23 -2.61
CA ASN A 196 -20.80 -1.08 -3.36
C ASN A 196 -20.60 -0.24 -4.63
N ALA A 197 -19.89 0.88 -4.55
CA ALA A 197 -19.62 1.75 -5.69
C ALA A 197 -18.90 1.00 -6.81
N LEU A 198 -17.86 0.24 -6.49
CA LEU A 198 -17.07 -0.51 -7.45
C LEU A 198 -17.81 -1.77 -7.96
N LYS A 199 -18.48 -2.52 -7.08
CA LYS A 199 -19.24 -3.70 -7.47
C LYS A 199 -20.49 -3.39 -8.30
N ASN A 200 -21.06 -2.20 -8.15
CA ASN A 200 -22.14 -1.72 -9.03
C ASN A 200 -21.66 -1.50 -10.47
N ILE A 201 -20.38 -1.20 -10.66
CA ILE A 201 -19.77 -1.12 -11.99
C ILE A 201 -19.57 -2.55 -12.56
N SER A 202 -18.87 -3.43 -11.81
CA SER A 202 -18.75 -4.85 -12.15
C SER A 202 -18.55 -5.70 -10.90
N PRO A 203 -19.26 -6.82 -10.75
CA PRO A 203 -19.07 -7.75 -9.65
C PRO A 203 -17.69 -8.43 -9.66
N LYS A 204 -16.96 -8.38 -10.77
CA LYS A 204 -15.63 -8.99 -10.90
C LYS A 204 -14.51 -8.08 -10.39
N ILE A 205 -14.76 -6.79 -10.19
CA ILE A 205 -13.76 -5.87 -9.62
C ILE A 205 -13.39 -6.35 -8.22
N LYS A 206 -12.09 -6.38 -7.92
CA LYS A 206 -11.56 -6.87 -6.66
C LYS A 206 -11.41 -5.73 -5.67
N VAL A 207 -12.17 -5.79 -4.58
CA VAL A 207 -12.18 -4.78 -3.51
C VAL A 207 -11.81 -5.44 -2.19
N GLY A 208 -10.80 -4.91 -1.50
CA GLY A 208 -10.29 -5.47 -0.25
C GLY A 208 -9.61 -4.45 0.65
N GLY A 209 -8.85 -4.92 1.60
CA GLY A 209 -8.16 -4.10 2.62
C GLY A 209 -7.72 -5.01 3.78
N ALA A 210 -7.40 -4.54 4.91
CA ALA A 210 -7.40 -3.19 5.49
C ALA A 210 -5.98 -2.65 5.73
N GLY A 211 -4.94 -3.28 5.18
CA GLY A 211 -3.57 -2.93 5.48
C GLY A 211 -3.23 -3.18 6.95
N PHE A 212 -3.44 -4.39 7.40
CA PHE A 212 -3.30 -4.76 8.80
C PHE A 212 -1.87 -5.21 9.14
N ALA A 213 -1.38 -4.83 10.33
CA ALA A 213 -0.06 -5.24 10.78
C ALA A 213 -0.08 -6.69 11.31
N LEU A 214 0.73 -7.55 10.71
CA LEU A 214 0.98 -8.88 11.27
C LEU A 214 2.06 -8.81 12.34
N GLY A 215 1.88 -9.61 13.38
CA GLY A 215 2.98 -10.03 14.22
C GLY A 215 3.06 -9.53 15.63
N TYR A 216 2.37 -8.46 15.98
CA TYR A 216 2.38 -7.99 17.36
C TYR A 216 0.98 -7.90 17.96
N ASP A 217 -0.04 -8.10 17.14
CA ASP A 217 -1.41 -7.90 17.57
C ASP A 217 -2.40 -8.87 16.91
N ASN A 218 -2.19 -10.16 17.13
CA ASN A 218 -3.08 -11.21 16.64
C ASN A 218 -4.51 -11.09 17.19
N PHE A 219 -4.68 -10.43 18.33
CA PHE A 219 -5.99 -10.17 18.91
C PHE A 219 -6.80 -9.20 18.02
N HIS A 220 -6.21 -8.10 17.61
CA HIS A 220 -6.86 -7.12 16.75
C HIS A 220 -7.20 -7.69 15.36
N TYR A 221 -6.34 -8.55 14.84
CA TYR A 221 -6.59 -9.25 13.59
C TYR A 221 -7.84 -10.14 13.67
N GLY A 222 -7.93 -10.97 14.69
CA GLY A 222 -9.11 -11.81 14.93
C GLY A 222 -10.40 -11.01 15.10
N GLN A 223 -10.31 -9.83 15.74
CA GLN A 223 -11.44 -8.91 15.90
C GLN A 223 -11.88 -8.31 14.55
N LEU A 224 -10.94 -7.85 13.72
CA LEU A 224 -11.22 -7.33 12.38
C LEU A 224 -11.93 -8.38 11.51
N LEU A 225 -11.40 -9.60 11.45
CA LEU A 225 -12.03 -10.69 10.69
C LEU A 225 -13.40 -11.06 11.25
N GLY A 226 -13.54 -11.07 12.57
CA GLY A 226 -14.82 -11.29 13.25
C GLY A 226 -15.86 -10.25 12.86
N ASN A 227 -15.46 -8.99 12.78
CA ASN A 227 -16.32 -7.88 12.36
C ASN A 227 -16.73 -8.01 10.89
N TRP A 228 -15.81 -8.33 9.99
CA TRP A 228 -16.19 -8.62 8.60
C TRP A 228 -17.12 -9.82 8.46
N LYS A 229 -16.85 -10.90 9.21
CA LYS A 229 -17.68 -12.11 9.17
C LYS A 229 -19.15 -11.86 9.56
N LYS A 230 -19.41 -10.90 10.42
CA LYS A 230 -20.77 -10.52 10.84
C LYS A 230 -21.51 -9.70 9.78
N ARG A 231 -20.80 -9.16 8.80
CA ARG A 231 -21.37 -8.30 7.76
C ARG A 231 -21.74 -9.10 6.52
N ASN A 232 -22.70 -8.60 5.77
CA ASN A 232 -23.10 -9.18 4.49
C ASN A 232 -22.09 -8.93 3.37
N ILE A 233 -21.19 -7.95 3.56
CA ILE A 233 -20.16 -7.57 2.59
C ILE A 233 -18.82 -8.10 3.07
N GLN A 234 -18.20 -8.96 2.25
CA GLN A 234 -16.89 -9.54 2.52
C GLN A 234 -15.86 -8.98 1.54
N PRO A 235 -14.61 -8.74 1.96
CA PRO A 235 -13.55 -8.35 1.05
C PRO A 235 -13.18 -9.49 0.09
N ASP A 236 -12.84 -9.16 -1.16
CA ASP A 236 -12.32 -10.13 -2.12
C ASP A 236 -10.88 -10.56 -1.79
N PHE A 237 -10.15 -9.72 -1.07
CA PHE A 237 -8.80 -10.00 -0.57
C PHE A 237 -8.53 -9.22 0.72
N ILE A 238 -7.57 -9.69 1.48
CA ILE A 238 -7.08 -9.00 2.68
C ILE A 238 -5.65 -8.58 2.43
N SER A 239 -5.34 -7.31 2.69
CA SER A 239 -3.98 -6.80 2.68
C SER A 239 -3.41 -6.74 4.08
N VAL A 240 -2.16 -7.17 4.19
CA VAL A 240 -1.43 -7.18 5.44
C VAL A 240 -0.01 -6.64 5.21
N TYR A 241 0.60 -6.11 6.26
CA TYR A 241 2.01 -5.80 6.23
C TYR A 241 2.72 -6.40 7.44
N ALA A 242 3.96 -6.77 7.27
CA ALA A 242 4.80 -7.33 8.33
C ALA A 242 6.14 -6.63 8.34
N TYR A 243 6.47 -6.00 9.44
CA TYR A 243 7.80 -5.45 9.69
C TYR A 243 8.44 -6.20 10.85
N SER A 244 9.70 -6.59 10.68
CA SER A 244 10.48 -7.16 11.77
C SER A 244 10.87 -6.12 12.84
N TYR A 245 10.19 -4.98 12.87
CA TYR A 245 10.40 -3.90 13.83
C TYR A 245 9.11 -3.59 14.56
N LEU A 246 9.24 -3.30 15.86
CA LEU A 246 8.21 -2.66 16.64
C LEU A 246 8.67 -1.22 16.95
N LEU A 247 7.88 -0.25 16.53
CA LEU A 247 8.05 1.12 16.98
C LEU A 247 7.48 1.25 18.40
N GLN A 248 8.34 1.61 19.34
CA GLN A 248 7.95 1.89 20.72
C GLN A 248 8.20 3.37 21.01
N GLN A 249 7.28 3.99 21.72
CA GLN A 249 7.45 5.32 22.24
C GLN A 249 7.74 5.26 23.74
N GLN A 250 8.84 5.85 24.16
CA GLN A 250 9.16 6.02 25.58
C GLN A 250 9.64 7.45 25.81
N ASN A 251 8.98 8.15 26.73
CA ASN A 251 9.30 9.54 27.08
C ASN A 251 9.34 10.50 25.87
N GLY A 252 8.40 10.34 24.93
CA GLY A 252 8.32 11.18 23.72
C GLY A 252 9.32 10.82 22.61
N VAL A 253 10.20 9.85 22.85
CA VAL A 253 11.19 9.39 21.87
C VAL A 253 10.69 8.08 21.23
N TYR A 254 10.70 8.03 19.90
CA TYR A 254 10.43 6.81 19.15
C TYR A 254 11.71 6.02 18.93
N PHE A 255 11.66 4.73 19.20
CA PHE A 255 12.76 3.82 18.90
C PHE A 255 12.21 2.53 18.29
N GLY A 256 12.95 1.99 17.33
CA GLY A 256 12.63 0.73 16.67
C GLY A 256 13.27 -0.45 17.41
N ARG A 257 12.46 -1.39 17.88
CA ARG A 257 12.95 -2.67 18.39
C ARG A 257 12.84 -3.71 17.28
N ARG A 258 13.99 -4.20 16.84
CA ARG A 258 14.02 -5.29 15.84
C ARG A 258 13.69 -6.64 16.51
N SER A 259 12.91 -7.46 15.84
CA SER A 259 12.74 -8.86 16.21
C SER A 259 14.09 -9.60 16.08
N ILE A 260 14.37 -10.46 17.06
CA ILE A 260 15.51 -11.39 17.01
C ILE A 260 15.18 -12.68 16.25
N ASP A 261 13.92 -12.87 15.90
CA ASP A 261 13.46 -14.03 15.13
C ASP A 261 13.80 -13.87 13.64
N ASN A 262 14.74 -14.66 13.16
CA ASN A 262 15.15 -14.66 11.75
C ASN A 262 14.05 -15.18 10.80
N SER A 263 13.08 -15.92 11.33
CA SER A 263 11.92 -16.44 10.58
C SER A 263 10.65 -15.63 10.82
N PHE A 264 10.77 -14.41 11.38
CA PHE A 264 9.64 -13.60 11.81
C PHE A 264 8.50 -13.53 10.78
N ILE A 265 8.80 -13.13 9.53
CA ILE A 265 7.77 -13.00 8.49
C ILE A 265 7.12 -14.36 8.19
N LYS A 266 7.92 -15.43 8.09
CA LYS A 266 7.40 -16.78 7.86
C LYS A 266 6.45 -17.19 8.98
N ASN A 267 6.90 -17.06 10.23
CA ASN A 267 6.11 -17.44 11.40
C ASN A 267 4.82 -16.63 11.52
N GLN A 268 4.85 -15.35 11.11
CA GLN A 268 3.65 -14.52 11.07
C GLN A 268 2.65 -14.96 9.98
N LEU A 269 3.14 -15.35 8.80
CA LEU A 269 2.28 -15.87 7.73
C LEU A 269 1.69 -17.25 8.06
N GLU A 270 2.38 -18.07 8.85
CA GLU A 270 1.87 -19.37 9.29
C GLU A 270 0.78 -19.24 10.38
N LEU A 271 0.72 -18.11 11.07
CA LEU A 271 -0.35 -17.79 12.02
C LEU A 271 -1.62 -17.25 11.36
N PHE A 272 -1.50 -16.83 10.11
CA PHE A 272 -2.58 -16.27 9.29
C PHE A 272 -3.38 -17.37 8.57
#